data_2f297f47a6394004e907dcbf8275f21b
#
_entry.id   2f297f47a6394004e907dcbf8275f21b
#
_cell.length_a   1.000
_cell.length_b   1.000
_cell.length_c   1.000
_cell.angle_alpha   90.00
_cell.angle_beta   90.00
_cell.angle_gamma   90.00
#
_symmetry.space_group_name_H-M   'P 1'
#
loop_
_entity.id
_entity.type
_entity.pdbx_description
1 polymer ?
#
loop_
_entity_poly.entity_id
_entity_poly.type
_entity_poly.pdbx_seq_one_letter_code
_entity_poly.pdbx_strand_id
1 'polypeptide(L)'
;PRYLSSAASDVYKRQYLKPYKKAIGKWNLTVREKKANLEANFAAPAVVPPVEQNLVPSVDPNFVKFGNFADVKKIIQSKLFYPCFITGLSGNGKTFGVEQACAQLKREVVRVNITIETDEDDLIGGFRLVNGSTVWHNGPVIEALERGAILLLDEIDLASNKILCLQSILEGTGVFLKKIGRYVKPAKGFNVIATANTKGKGSDDGRFIGTNVLNEAFLERFPATFEQSYPSPKTEEKILTLLCDDKEFCKRLVDWGDIIRKTFYDGGVEEVISTRRLVHIVKAYSIWKNKEKAIEICVNRFDDETKQAFLDLYDKVDADVNFGGETPNEPVEELQVPSV
;
A
#
# COMPACT_ATOMS: atom_id res chain seq x y z
N PRO A 1 -33.08 -21.06 -39.57
CA PRO A 1 -33.45 -20.40 -38.31
C PRO A 1 -34.94 -20.13 -38.12
N ARG A 2 -35.85 -20.59 -39.01
CA ARG A 2 -37.28 -20.29 -38.89
C ARG A 2 -38.17 -21.46 -38.43
N TYR A 3 -37.60 -22.64 -38.15
CA TYR A 3 -38.37 -23.84 -37.84
C TYR A 3 -38.38 -24.31 -36.37
N LEU A 4 -37.65 -23.58 -35.48
CA LEU A 4 -37.63 -23.96 -34.06
C LEU A 4 -38.63 -23.15 -33.18
N SER A 5 -39.33 -22.18 -33.74
CA SER A 5 -40.21 -21.29 -32.95
C SER A 5 -41.64 -21.78 -32.74
N SER A 6 -42.19 -22.68 -33.61
CA SER A 6 -43.60 -23.07 -33.48
C SER A 6 -43.81 -24.26 -32.51
N ALA A 7 -42.94 -25.25 -32.54
CA ALA A 7 -43.08 -26.45 -31.71
C ALA A 7 -42.80 -26.19 -30.21
N ALA A 8 -41.78 -25.36 -29.92
CA ALA A 8 -41.47 -24.98 -28.52
C ALA A 8 -42.56 -24.08 -27.94
N SER A 9 -43.16 -23.17 -28.75
CA SER A 9 -44.28 -22.34 -28.34
C SER A 9 -45.54 -23.13 -28.02
N ASP A 10 -45.83 -24.23 -28.75
CA ASP A 10 -47.03 -25.05 -28.53
C ASP A 10 -46.88 -26.00 -27.35
N VAL A 11 -45.68 -26.52 -27.08
CA VAL A 11 -45.37 -27.30 -25.87
C VAL A 11 -45.46 -26.42 -24.61
N TYR A 12 -44.92 -25.20 -24.68
CA TYR A 12 -44.99 -24.24 -23.57
C TYR A 12 -46.43 -23.82 -23.26
N LYS A 13 -47.28 -23.59 -24.31
CA LYS A 13 -48.69 -23.28 -24.17
C LYS A 13 -49.49 -24.44 -23.60
N ARG A 14 -49.16 -25.69 -23.96
CA ARG A 14 -49.87 -26.89 -23.42
C ARG A 14 -49.51 -27.19 -21.98
N GLN A 15 -48.27 -26.96 -21.57
CA GLN A 15 -47.80 -27.34 -20.23
C GLN A 15 -48.15 -26.32 -19.16
N TYR A 16 -48.21 -25.05 -19.50
CA TYR A 16 -48.35 -23.96 -18.52
C TYR A 16 -49.67 -23.17 -18.62
N LEU A 17 -50.41 -23.22 -19.75
CA LEU A 17 -51.63 -22.44 -19.91
C LEU A 17 -52.93 -23.22 -19.72
N LYS A 18 -52.90 -24.58 -19.68
CA LYS A 18 -54.09 -25.37 -19.41
C LYS A 18 -54.73 -25.19 -18.03
N PRO A 19 -53.97 -24.99 -16.93
CA PRO A 19 -54.59 -24.72 -15.62
C PRO A 19 -55.25 -23.35 -15.50
N TYR A 20 -54.84 -22.40 -16.32
CA TYR A 20 -55.25 -20.99 -16.19
C TYR A 20 -56.52 -20.61 -16.93
N LYS A 21 -57.04 -21.46 -17.84
CA LYS A 21 -58.31 -21.18 -18.57
C LYS A 21 -59.57 -21.14 -17.71
N LYS A 22 -59.51 -21.64 -16.46
CA LYS A 22 -60.66 -21.63 -15.52
C LYS A 22 -60.74 -20.41 -14.62
N ALA A 23 -59.82 -19.43 -14.73
CA ALA A 23 -59.72 -18.32 -13.80
C ALA A 23 -59.70 -16.91 -14.48
N ILE A 24 -60.34 -16.75 -15.63
CA ILE A 24 -60.30 -15.48 -16.39
C ILE A 24 -60.86 -14.28 -15.58
N GLY A 25 -61.72 -14.48 -14.58
CA GLY A 25 -62.25 -13.41 -13.73
C GLY A 25 -61.29 -12.92 -12.61
N LYS A 26 -60.27 -13.68 -12.25
CA LYS A 26 -59.29 -13.31 -11.20
C LYS A 26 -57.97 -12.76 -11.72
N TRP A 27 -57.79 -12.75 -13.03
CA TRP A 27 -56.53 -12.39 -13.67
C TRP A 27 -56.13 -10.90 -13.50
N ASN A 28 -57.09 -9.98 -13.50
CA ASN A 28 -56.81 -8.57 -13.42
C ASN A 28 -56.26 -8.10 -12.05
N LEU A 29 -56.65 -8.79 -10.96
CA LEU A 29 -56.13 -8.49 -9.64
C LEU A 29 -54.71 -9.09 -9.41
N THR A 30 -54.52 -10.34 -9.87
CA THR A 30 -53.23 -11.02 -9.72
C THR A 30 -52.09 -10.42 -10.57
N VAL A 31 -52.46 -9.89 -11.77
CA VAL A 31 -51.48 -9.19 -12.64
C VAL A 31 -51.10 -7.84 -12.06
N ARG A 32 -52.04 -7.11 -11.43
CA ARG A 32 -51.71 -5.85 -10.74
C ARG A 32 -50.83 -6.08 -9.51
N GLU A 33 -51.16 -7.07 -8.69
CA GLU A 33 -50.31 -7.41 -7.52
C GLU A 33 -48.94 -7.96 -7.92
N LYS A 34 -48.86 -8.79 -8.98
CA LYS A 34 -47.55 -9.22 -9.52
C LYS A 34 -46.77 -8.09 -10.16
N LYS A 35 -47.39 -7.13 -10.85
CA LYS A 35 -46.70 -5.95 -11.35
C LYS A 35 -46.23 -5.04 -10.22
N ALA A 36 -47.06 -4.80 -9.21
CA ALA A 36 -46.64 -4.04 -8.02
C ALA A 36 -45.50 -4.72 -7.25
N ASN A 37 -45.54 -6.07 -7.08
CA ASN A 37 -44.45 -6.82 -6.49
C ASN A 37 -43.20 -6.92 -7.39
N LEU A 38 -43.36 -6.90 -8.72
CA LEU A 38 -42.23 -6.84 -9.65
C LEU A 38 -41.61 -5.45 -9.65
N GLU A 39 -42.40 -4.39 -9.62
CA GLU A 39 -41.90 -3.00 -9.52
C GLU A 39 -41.23 -2.74 -8.15
N ALA A 40 -41.73 -3.31 -7.07
CA ALA A 40 -41.07 -3.27 -5.76
C ALA A 40 -39.74 -4.05 -5.73
N ASN A 41 -39.63 -5.14 -6.49
CA ASN A 41 -38.39 -5.92 -6.61
C ASN A 41 -37.34 -5.32 -7.58
N PHE A 42 -37.73 -4.31 -8.38
CA PHE A 42 -36.82 -3.54 -9.24
C PHE A 42 -36.48 -2.17 -8.66
N ALA A 43 -36.84 -1.89 -7.40
CA ALA A 43 -36.27 -0.76 -6.69
C ALA A 43 -34.75 -0.88 -6.72
N ALA A 44 -34.06 0.19 -7.12
CA ALA A 44 -32.59 0.20 -7.10
C ALA A 44 -32.12 -0.26 -5.71
N PRO A 45 -31.13 -1.16 -5.66
CA PRO A 45 -30.65 -1.68 -4.38
C PRO A 45 -30.27 -0.52 -3.48
N ALA A 46 -30.72 -0.55 -2.23
CA ALA A 46 -30.38 0.47 -1.25
C ALA A 46 -28.84 0.54 -1.13
N VAL A 47 -28.31 1.72 -1.26
CA VAL A 47 -26.88 1.99 -1.01
C VAL A 47 -26.75 2.32 0.46
N VAL A 48 -25.90 1.60 1.19
CA VAL A 48 -25.58 1.97 2.56
C VAL A 48 -24.83 3.30 2.53
N PRO A 49 -25.33 4.34 3.23
CA PRO A 49 -24.59 5.59 3.27
C PRO A 49 -23.23 5.37 3.91
N PRO A 50 -22.17 6.07 3.43
CA PRO A 50 -20.86 5.99 4.04
C PRO A 50 -20.96 6.39 5.53
N VAL A 51 -20.25 5.66 6.37
CA VAL A 51 -20.11 6.01 7.78
C VAL A 51 -19.40 7.37 7.85
N GLU A 52 -19.95 8.32 8.59
CA GLU A 52 -19.29 9.61 8.86
C GLU A 52 -18.06 9.37 9.76
N GLN A 53 -17.00 8.85 9.18
CA GLN A 53 -15.72 8.65 9.84
C GLN A 53 -14.72 9.66 9.30
N ASN A 54 -14.00 10.33 10.20
CA ASN A 54 -12.87 11.19 9.82
C ASN A 54 -11.68 10.30 9.44
N LEU A 55 -11.27 10.36 8.18
CA LEU A 55 -10.16 9.59 7.61
C LEU A 55 -8.85 10.41 7.52
N VAL A 56 -8.76 11.54 8.19
CA VAL A 56 -7.51 12.31 8.29
C VAL A 56 -6.56 11.59 9.26
N PRO A 57 -5.36 11.19 8.81
CA PRO A 57 -4.39 10.55 9.68
C PRO A 57 -3.94 11.48 10.82
N SER A 58 -3.53 10.90 11.94
CA SER A 58 -2.91 11.65 13.03
C SER A 58 -1.50 12.11 12.67
N VAL A 59 -1.14 13.32 13.10
CA VAL A 59 0.24 13.81 12.96
C VAL A 59 1.12 13.09 14.00
N ASP A 60 2.18 12.44 13.54
CA ASP A 60 3.21 11.89 14.43
C ASP A 60 4.21 13.00 14.79
N PRO A 61 4.35 13.35 16.08
CA PRO A 61 5.29 14.39 16.54
C PRO A 61 6.75 14.01 16.28
N ASN A 62 7.06 12.74 16.20
CA ASN A 62 8.41 12.22 15.97
C ASN A 62 8.73 12.02 14.47
N PHE A 63 7.83 12.40 13.58
CA PHE A 63 8.06 12.26 12.16
C PHE A 63 9.18 13.17 11.65
N VAL A 64 10.20 12.57 11.03
CA VAL A 64 11.29 13.28 10.37
C VAL A 64 11.07 13.26 8.86
N LYS A 65 11.09 14.42 8.23
CA LYS A 65 10.93 14.58 6.78
C LYS A 65 12.22 14.18 6.06
N PHE A 66 12.10 13.33 5.05
CA PHE A 66 13.22 12.95 4.18
C PHE A 66 12.74 12.46 2.82
N GLY A 67 13.66 12.18 1.91
CA GLY A 67 13.38 11.64 0.58
C GLY A 67 12.39 12.50 -0.20
N ASN A 68 11.42 11.84 -0.82
CA ASN A 68 10.43 12.48 -1.70
C ASN A 68 9.27 13.16 -0.96
N PHE A 69 9.34 13.25 0.39
CA PHE A 69 8.24 13.81 1.20
C PHE A 69 7.78 15.19 0.75
N ALA A 70 8.72 16.09 0.45
CA ALA A 70 8.39 17.47 0.08
C ALA A 70 7.61 17.54 -1.25
N ASP A 71 7.99 16.73 -2.23
CA ASP A 71 7.37 16.72 -3.55
C ASP A 71 6.00 16.02 -3.50
N VAL A 72 5.89 14.89 -2.83
CA VAL A 72 4.61 14.23 -2.56
C VAL A 72 3.64 15.18 -1.83
N LYS A 73 4.14 15.91 -0.82
CA LYS A 73 3.33 16.90 -0.11
C LYS A 73 2.85 18.03 -1.01
N LYS A 74 3.69 18.53 -1.95
CA LYS A 74 3.29 19.54 -2.96
C LYS A 74 2.17 19.02 -3.86
N ILE A 75 2.28 17.76 -4.34
CA ILE A 75 1.23 17.13 -5.15
C ILE A 75 -0.09 17.11 -4.38
N ILE A 76 -0.10 16.62 -3.15
CA ILE A 76 -1.31 16.56 -2.32
C ILE A 76 -1.88 17.96 -2.05
N GLN A 77 -1.02 18.93 -1.78
CA GLN A 77 -1.39 20.32 -1.51
C GLN A 77 -2.01 21.02 -2.72
N SER A 78 -1.58 20.69 -3.93
CA SER A 78 -2.08 21.28 -5.17
C SER A 78 -3.57 21.01 -5.41
N LYS A 79 -4.10 19.91 -4.85
CA LYS A 79 -5.45 19.39 -5.11
C LYS A 79 -5.73 19.12 -6.60
N LEU A 80 -4.70 19.09 -7.43
CA LEU A 80 -4.79 18.65 -8.82
C LEU A 80 -4.76 17.14 -8.87
N PHE A 81 -5.46 16.57 -9.83
CA PHE A 81 -5.36 15.14 -10.11
C PHE A 81 -4.03 14.87 -10.81
N TYR A 82 -3.11 14.24 -10.09
CA TYR A 82 -1.78 13.90 -10.57
C TYR A 82 -1.30 12.64 -9.87
N PRO A 83 -1.72 11.45 -10.35
CA PRO A 83 -1.34 10.18 -9.77
C PRO A 83 0.17 10.00 -9.67
N CYS A 84 0.66 9.44 -8.57
CA CYS A 84 2.09 9.15 -8.44
C CYS A 84 2.35 7.75 -7.87
N PHE A 85 3.46 7.19 -8.33
CA PHE A 85 3.97 5.88 -7.97
C PHE A 85 5.24 6.03 -7.14
N ILE A 86 5.32 5.43 -5.97
CA ILE A 86 6.48 5.52 -5.07
C ILE A 86 7.07 4.12 -4.91
N THR A 87 8.25 3.91 -5.44
CA THR A 87 8.96 2.64 -5.37
C THR A 87 10.16 2.70 -4.43
N GLY A 88 10.61 1.55 -3.95
CA GLY A 88 11.82 1.41 -3.14
C GLY A 88 11.70 0.28 -2.12
N LEU A 89 12.79 -0.09 -1.50
CA LEU A 89 12.88 -1.21 -0.58
C LEU A 89 11.91 -1.11 0.60
N SER A 90 11.53 -2.25 1.17
CA SER A 90 10.61 -2.31 2.32
C SER A 90 11.19 -1.59 3.55
N GLY A 91 10.31 -0.96 4.33
CA GLY A 91 10.68 -0.31 5.60
C GLY A 91 11.45 1.00 5.46
N ASN A 92 11.44 1.64 4.29
CA ASN A 92 12.06 2.95 4.01
C ASN A 92 11.11 4.14 4.16
N GLY A 93 9.90 3.95 4.70
CA GLY A 93 8.97 5.02 5.05
C GLY A 93 8.08 5.55 3.93
N LYS A 94 7.95 4.88 2.77
CA LYS A 94 7.07 5.28 1.64
C LYS A 94 5.65 5.62 2.10
N THR A 95 4.94 4.61 2.58
CA THR A 95 3.54 4.69 3.00
C THR A 95 3.34 5.69 4.14
N PHE A 96 4.21 5.62 5.16
CA PHE A 96 4.17 6.52 6.30
C PHE A 96 4.39 7.98 5.90
N GLY A 97 5.30 8.25 4.95
CA GLY A 97 5.52 9.59 4.40
C GLY A 97 4.26 10.18 3.75
N VAL A 98 3.51 9.39 3.00
CA VAL A 98 2.24 9.82 2.39
C VAL A 98 1.19 10.13 3.47
N GLU A 99 1.02 9.23 4.44
CA GLU A 99 0.10 9.45 5.56
C GLU A 99 0.44 10.72 6.34
N GLN A 100 1.71 10.97 6.66
CA GLN A 100 2.15 12.17 7.35
C GLN A 100 2.03 13.46 6.51
N ALA A 101 2.19 13.37 5.19
CA ALA A 101 1.91 14.50 4.31
C ALA A 101 0.41 14.86 4.34
N CYS A 102 -0.45 13.87 4.30
CA CYS A 102 -1.92 14.06 4.40
C CYS A 102 -2.32 14.59 5.79
N ALA A 103 -1.76 14.04 6.86
CA ALA A 103 -1.99 14.49 8.23
C ALA A 103 -1.68 15.99 8.41
N GLN A 104 -0.49 16.41 7.96
CA GLN A 104 -0.07 17.82 8.02
C GLN A 104 -0.93 18.75 7.18
N LEU A 105 -1.54 18.25 6.10
CA LEU A 105 -2.43 19.01 5.22
C LEU A 105 -3.91 18.86 5.59
N LYS A 106 -4.22 18.10 6.64
CA LYS A 106 -5.60 17.75 7.05
C LYS A 106 -6.41 17.16 5.90
N ARG A 107 -5.77 16.25 5.13
CA ARG A 107 -6.37 15.57 3.99
C ARG A 107 -6.75 14.15 4.40
N GLU A 108 -7.94 13.73 4.01
CA GLU A 108 -8.38 12.35 4.20
C GLU A 108 -7.58 11.39 3.34
N VAL A 109 -7.31 10.21 3.87
CA VAL A 109 -6.63 9.11 3.20
C VAL A 109 -7.48 7.86 3.29
N VAL A 110 -7.75 7.25 2.17
CA VAL A 110 -8.29 5.89 2.10
C VAL A 110 -7.14 4.98 1.68
N ARG A 111 -6.61 4.21 2.62
CA ARG A 111 -5.53 3.26 2.36
C ARG A 111 -6.09 1.89 2.07
N VAL A 112 -5.59 1.27 1.01
CA VAL A 112 -5.92 -0.10 0.61
C VAL A 112 -4.63 -0.87 0.47
N ASN A 113 -4.46 -1.91 1.28
CA ASN A 113 -3.36 -2.85 1.10
C ASN A 113 -3.75 -3.82 -0.02
N ILE A 114 -2.96 -3.81 -1.08
CA ILE A 114 -3.20 -4.67 -2.25
C ILE A 114 -2.58 -6.04 -1.99
N THR A 115 -3.28 -7.07 -2.41
CA THR A 115 -2.83 -8.46 -2.39
C THR A 115 -3.11 -9.11 -3.73
N ILE A 116 -2.60 -10.32 -3.95
CA ILE A 116 -2.88 -11.09 -5.17
C ILE A 116 -4.37 -11.41 -5.34
N GLU A 117 -5.11 -11.50 -4.25
CA GLU A 117 -6.55 -11.81 -4.24
C GLU A 117 -7.43 -10.58 -4.43
N THR A 118 -6.87 -9.37 -4.23
CA THR A 118 -7.63 -8.11 -4.34
C THR A 118 -8.32 -7.98 -5.69
N ASP A 119 -9.63 -7.75 -5.67
CA ASP A 119 -10.44 -7.72 -6.88
C ASP A 119 -11.36 -6.48 -7.00
N GLU A 120 -12.20 -6.45 -8.04
CA GLU A 120 -13.13 -5.35 -8.30
C GLU A 120 -14.14 -5.18 -7.14
N ASP A 121 -14.61 -6.26 -6.54
CA ASP A 121 -15.58 -6.18 -5.44
C ASP A 121 -14.96 -5.61 -4.16
N ASP A 122 -13.67 -5.87 -3.92
CA ASP A 122 -12.92 -5.30 -2.80
C ASP A 122 -12.62 -3.82 -2.98
N LEU A 123 -12.31 -3.41 -4.21
CA LEU A 123 -11.89 -2.06 -4.54
C LEU A 123 -13.06 -1.12 -4.82
N ILE A 124 -13.94 -1.53 -5.71
CA ILE A 124 -15.05 -0.71 -6.22
C ILE A 124 -16.29 -0.90 -5.37
N GLY A 125 -16.59 -2.14 -4.96
CA GLY A 125 -17.73 -2.48 -4.15
C GLY A 125 -18.55 -3.63 -4.71
N GLY A 126 -19.41 -4.15 -3.86
CA GLY A 126 -20.20 -5.35 -4.16
C GLY A 126 -21.48 -5.40 -3.37
N PHE A 127 -22.29 -6.39 -3.72
CA PHE A 127 -23.50 -6.68 -2.97
C PHE A 127 -23.18 -7.43 -1.68
N ARG A 128 -23.84 -7.02 -0.59
CA ARG A 128 -23.77 -7.69 0.72
C ARG A 128 -25.18 -8.05 1.17
N LEU A 129 -25.32 -9.16 1.89
CA LEU A 129 -26.58 -9.54 2.50
C LEU A 129 -26.69 -8.87 3.88
N VAL A 130 -27.65 -7.95 4.02
CA VAL A 130 -27.89 -7.20 5.25
C VAL A 130 -29.35 -7.40 5.64
N ASN A 131 -29.61 -8.00 6.80
CA ASN A 131 -30.97 -8.26 7.32
C ASN A 131 -31.89 -8.98 6.30
N GLY A 132 -31.35 -9.95 5.56
CA GLY A 132 -32.09 -10.73 4.56
C GLY A 132 -32.30 -10.00 3.21
N SER A 133 -31.80 -8.77 3.05
CA SER A 133 -31.88 -8.00 1.81
C SER A 133 -30.50 -7.84 1.18
N THR A 134 -30.44 -7.88 -0.16
CA THR A 134 -29.22 -7.62 -0.91
C THR A 134 -29.04 -6.12 -1.05
N VAL A 135 -27.95 -5.59 -0.49
CA VAL A 135 -27.64 -4.16 -0.48
C VAL A 135 -26.28 -3.92 -1.12
N TRP A 136 -26.15 -2.86 -1.90
CA TRP A 136 -24.86 -2.44 -2.45
C TRP A 136 -24.03 -1.72 -1.40
N HIS A 137 -22.76 -2.11 -1.26
CA HIS A 137 -21.76 -1.43 -0.45
C HIS A 137 -20.66 -0.87 -1.36
N ASN A 138 -20.37 0.42 -1.22
CA ASN A 138 -19.23 1.03 -1.89
C ASN A 138 -17.93 0.43 -1.35
N GLY A 139 -16.97 0.19 -2.24
CA GLY A 139 -15.61 -0.13 -1.86
C GLY A 139 -14.79 1.13 -1.55
N PRO A 140 -13.57 0.96 -1.03
CA PRO A 140 -12.71 2.05 -0.57
C PRO A 140 -12.36 3.04 -1.70
N VAL A 141 -12.27 2.57 -2.94
CA VAL A 141 -11.98 3.42 -4.09
C VAL A 141 -13.14 4.38 -4.38
N ILE A 142 -14.39 3.89 -4.29
CA ILE A 142 -15.56 4.73 -4.47
C ILE A 142 -15.70 5.72 -3.32
N GLU A 143 -15.40 5.29 -2.10
CA GLU A 143 -15.38 6.18 -0.94
C GLU A 143 -14.36 7.31 -1.11
N ALA A 144 -13.14 6.99 -1.55
CA ALA A 144 -12.11 7.99 -1.83
C ALA A 144 -12.52 8.98 -2.93
N LEU A 145 -13.12 8.47 -4.02
CA LEU A 145 -13.64 9.30 -5.13
C LEU A 145 -14.69 10.30 -4.65
N GLU A 146 -15.70 9.83 -3.92
CA GLU A 146 -16.82 10.66 -3.46
C GLU A 146 -16.41 11.70 -2.42
N ARG A 147 -15.43 11.37 -1.56
CA ARG A 147 -14.90 12.28 -0.52
C ARG A 147 -13.86 13.26 -1.07
N GLY A 148 -13.31 13.01 -2.25
CA GLY A 148 -12.14 13.76 -2.75
C GLY A 148 -10.88 13.50 -1.93
N ALA A 149 -10.78 12.32 -1.31
CA ALA A 149 -9.67 11.88 -0.48
C ALA A 149 -8.46 11.45 -1.33
N ILE A 150 -7.33 11.22 -0.67
CA ILE A 150 -6.19 10.55 -1.28
C ILE A 150 -6.42 9.04 -1.19
N LEU A 151 -6.48 8.38 -2.34
CA LEU A 151 -6.49 6.93 -2.42
C LEU A 151 -5.03 6.44 -2.38
N LEU A 152 -4.66 5.73 -1.32
CA LEU A 152 -3.33 5.17 -1.14
C LEU A 152 -3.39 3.66 -1.40
N LEU A 153 -2.87 3.23 -2.55
CA LEU A 153 -2.75 1.83 -2.94
C LEU A 153 -1.39 1.31 -2.47
N ASP A 154 -1.39 0.59 -1.36
CA ASP A 154 -0.15 0.10 -0.74
C ASP A 154 0.20 -1.30 -1.26
N GLU A 155 1.48 -1.53 -1.56
CA GLU A 155 2.02 -2.77 -2.11
C GLU A 155 1.37 -3.18 -3.46
N ILE A 156 1.18 -2.21 -4.36
CA ILE A 156 0.47 -2.42 -5.62
C ILE A 156 1.15 -3.44 -6.54
N ASP A 157 2.43 -3.69 -6.37
CA ASP A 157 3.19 -4.70 -7.11
C ASP A 157 2.82 -6.16 -6.74
N LEU A 158 2.00 -6.36 -5.71
CA LEU A 158 1.36 -7.65 -5.43
C LEU A 158 0.09 -7.88 -6.26
N ALA A 159 -0.43 -6.84 -6.93
CA ALA A 159 -1.71 -6.90 -7.64
C ALA A 159 -1.69 -7.91 -8.78
N SER A 160 -2.78 -8.66 -8.92
CA SER A 160 -3.09 -9.41 -10.14
C SER A 160 -3.66 -8.48 -11.24
N ASN A 161 -3.90 -9.00 -12.43
CA ASN A 161 -4.54 -8.25 -13.52
C ASN A 161 -5.94 -7.70 -13.17
N LYS A 162 -6.56 -8.14 -12.09
CA LYS A 162 -7.84 -7.61 -11.59
C LYS A 162 -7.76 -6.11 -11.25
N ILE A 163 -6.55 -5.58 -10.95
CA ILE A 163 -6.31 -4.16 -10.67
C ILE A 163 -6.64 -3.24 -11.85
N LEU A 164 -6.76 -3.78 -13.06
CA LEU A 164 -7.11 -3.01 -14.27
C LEU A 164 -8.51 -2.38 -14.20
N CYS A 165 -9.35 -2.77 -13.25
CA CYS A 165 -10.61 -2.08 -12.96
C CYS A 165 -10.41 -0.61 -12.56
N LEU A 166 -9.19 -0.22 -12.13
CA LEU A 166 -8.84 1.15 -11.75
C LEU A 166 -8.38 2.04 -12.91
N GLN A 167 -8.29 1.54 -14.15
CA GLN A 167 -7.74 2.31 -15.28
C GLN A 167 -8.47 3.64 -15.50
N SER A 168 -9.80 3.65 -15.54
CA SER A 168 -10.57 4.88 -15.73
C SER A 168 -10.42 5.88 -14.57
N ILE A 169 -10.19 5.37 -13.38
CA ILE A 169 -9.97 6.16 -12.18
C ILE A 169 -8.62 6.85 -12.24
N LEU A 170 -7.57 6.14 -12.71
CA LEU A 170 -6.22 6.69 -12.92
C LEU A 170 -6.16 7.71 -14.06
N GLU A 171 -7.16 7.75 -14.95
CA GLU A 171 -7.36 8.80 -15.94
C GLU A 171 -8.10 10.03 -15.39
N GLY A 172 -8.60 9.99 -14.16
CA GLY A 172 -9.35 11.08 -13.52
C GLY A 172 -10.77 11.23 -14.02
N THR A 173 -11.28 10.27 -14.80
CA THR A 173 -12.63 10.37 -15.41
C THR A 173 -13.73 9.83 -14.51
N GLY A 174 -13.41 9.01 -13.53
CA GLY A 174 -14.36 8.31 -12.66
C GLY A 174 -14.68 6.90 -13.16
N VAL A 175 -15.72 6.29 -12.60
CA VAL A 175 -16.06 4.90 -12.88
C VAL A 175 -17.57 4.67 -12.99
N PHE A 176 -17.97 3.81 -13.93
CA PHE A 176 -19.34 3.35 -14.04
C PHE A 176 -19.55 2.04 -13.27
N LEU A 177 -20.37 2.08 -12.23
CA LEU A 177 -20.72 0.94 -11.41
C LEU A 177 -21.74 0.06 -12.14
N LYS A 178 -21.26 -0.88 -12.93
CA LYS A 178 -22.05 -1.72 -13.83
C LYS A 178 -23.20 -2.45 -13.14
N LYS A 179 -22.93 -2.93 -11.89
CA LYS A 179 -23.89 -3.72 -11.10
C LYS A 179 -25.13 -2.95 -10.64
N ILE A 180 -25.03 -1.63 -10.53
CA ILE A 180 -26.11 -0.73 -10.05
C ILE A 180 -26.44 0.39 -11.03
N GLY A 181 -25.80 0.44 -12.21
CA GLY A 181 -26.10 1.42 -13.25
C GLY A 181 -25.76 2.88 -12.86
N ARG A 182 -24.79 3.09 -11.96
CA ARG A 182 -24.45 4.41 -11.44
C ARG A 182 -23.05 4.83 -11.90
N TYR A 183 -22.90 6.09 -12.34
CA TYR A 183 -21.61 6.69 -12.61
C TYR A 183 -21.13 7.53 -11.44
N VAL A 184 -19.87 7.33 -10.99
CA VAL A 184 -19.25 8.07 -9.90
C VAL A 184 -18.11 8.91 -10.48
N LYS A 185 -18.19 10.23 -10.28
CA LYS A 185 -17.12 11.17 -10.66
C LYS A 185 -16.24 11.49 -9.46
N PRO A 186 -14.94 11.75 -9.69
CA PRO A 186 -14.05 12.17 -8.62
C PRO A 186 -14.46 13.55 -8.08
N ALA A 187 -14.60 13.67 -6.77
CA ALA A 187 -14.76 14.93 -6.09
C ALA A 187 -13.45 15.74 -6.12
N LYS A 188 -13.56 17.05 -5.92
CA LYS A 188 -12.39 17.95 -5.96
C LYS A 188 -11.33 17.56 -4.93
N GLY A 189 -10.13 17.39 -5.42
CA GLY A 189 -8.97 17.04 -4.60
C GLY A 189 -8.69 15.54 -4.53
N PHE A 190 -9.53 14.68 -5.11
CA PHE A 190 -9.20 13.27 -5.27
C PHE A 190 -7.87 13.11 -6.00
N ASN A 191 -7.04 12.20 -5.52
CA ASN A 191 -5.81 11.79 -6.19
C ASN A 191 -5.45 10.36 -5.78
N VAL A 192 -4.58 9.72 -6.57
CA VAL A 192 -4.12 8.35 -6.32
C VAL A 192 -2.62 8.36 -6.08
N ILE A 193 -2.20 7.69 -5.02
CA ILE A 193 -0.79 7.44 -4.72
C ILE A 193 -0.63 5.94 -4.54
N ALA A 194 0.29 5.34 -5.29
CA ALA A 194 0.62 3.93 -5.19
C ALA A 194 2.01 3.75 -4.58
N THR A 195 2.18 2.75 -3.72
CA THR A 195 3.49 2.34 -3.21
C THR A 195 3.82 0.92 -3.64
N ALA A 196 5.09 0.64 -3.89
CA ALA A 196 5.58 -0.64 -4.33
C ALA A 196 7.00 -0.90 -3.82
N ASN A 197 7.41 -2.16 -3.75
CA ASN A 197 8.80 -2.53 -3.47
C ASN A 197 9.61 -2.65 -4.76
N THR A 198 8.96 -2.88 -5.89
CA THR A 198 9.53 -2.95 -7.23
C THR A 198 9.07 -1.78 -8.10
N LYS A 199 9.63 -1.64 -9.31
CA LYS A 199 9.17 -0.66 -10.30
C LYS A 199 7.97 -1.15 -11.13
N GLY A 200 7.25 -2.16 -10.65
CA GLY A 200 6.15 -2.80 -11.37
C GLY A 200 6.61 -3.83 -12.41
N LYS A 201 7.92 -4.15 -12.46
CA LYS A 201 8.50 -5.13 -13.38
C LYS A 201 8.69 -6.52 -12.74
N GLY A 202 8.13 -6.72 -11.54
CA GLY A 202 8.37 -7.94 -10.76
C GLY A 202 9.77 -7.94 -10.13
N SER A 203 10.17 -9.09 -9.61
CA SER A 203 11.50 -9.33 -9.06
C SER A 203 12.27 -10.27 -9.97
N ASP A 204 13.14 -9.72 -10.81
CA ASP A 204 14.00 -10.54 -11.70
C ASP A 204 15.02 -11.37 -10.92
N ASP A 205 15.36 -10.94 -9.70
CA ASP A 205 16.34 -11.56 -8.81
C ASP A 205 15.72 -12.44 -7.70
N GLY A 206 14.38 -12.62 -7.71
CA GLY A 206 13.66 -13.43 -6.73
C GLY A 206 13.59 -12.84 -5.31
N ARG A 207 14.15 -11.65 -5.07
CA ARG A 207 14.21 -11.02 -3.74
C ARG A 207 12.85 -10.58 -3.21
N PHE A 208 11.91 -10.27 -4.11
CA PHE A 208 10.56 -9.86 -3.76
C PHE A 208 9.55 -10.92 -4.18
N ILE A 209 9.53 -12.02 -3.44
CA ILE A 209 8.60 -13.14 -3.68
C ILE A 209 7.17 -12.63 -3.62
N GLY A 210 6.36 -13.02 -4.62
CA GLY A 210 4.94 -12.65 -4.70
C GLY A 210 4.67 -11.34 -5.44
N THR A 211 5.70 -10.58 -5.86
CA THR A 211 5.47 -9.43 -6.74
C THR A 211 5.19 -9.87 -8.17
N ASN A 212 4.25 -9.17 -8.80
CA ASN A 212 3.84 -9.43 -10.18
C ASN A 212 4.40 -8.36 -11.13
N VAL A 213 4.48 -8.72 -12.41
CA VAL A 213 4.71 -7.75 -13.48
C VAL A 213 3.39 -7.01 -13.72
N LEU A 214 3.36 -5.74 -13.43
CA LEU A 214 2.20 -4.89 -13.69
C LEU A 214 2.09 -4.58 -15.19
N ASN A 215 0.86 -4.42 -15.66
CA ASN A 215 0.59 -4.05 -17.04
C ASN A 215 1.20 -2.66 -17.34
N GLU A 216 1.97 -2.55 -18.44
CA GLU A 216 2.64 -1.28 -18.83
C GLU A 216 1.63 -0.15 -19.02
N ALA A 217 0.50 -0.41 -19.68
CA ALA A 217 -0.53 0.60 -19.86
C ALA A 217 -1.16 1.07 -18.54
N PHE A 218 -1.12 0.27 -17.49
CA PHE A 218 -1.53 0.67 -16.14
C PHE A 218 -0.47 1.57 -15.50
N LEU A 219 0.81 1.24 -15.62
CA LEU A 219 1.93 2.03 -15.09
C LEU A 219 2.04 3.40 -15.74
N GLU A 220 1.82 3.50 -17.06
CA GLU A 220 1.81 4.75 -17.83
C GLU A 220 0.78 5.79 -17.34
N ARG A 221 -0.22 5.34 -16.56
CA ARG A 221 -1.20 6.24 -15.95
C ARG A 221 -0.71 6.92 -14.66
N PHE A 222 0.51 6.62 -14.25
CA PHE A 222 1.20 7.33 -13.17
C PHE A 222 2.24 8.28 -13.76
N PRO A 223 1.91 9.56 -13.99
CA PRO A 223 2.81 10.52 -14.63
C PRO A 223 4.07 10.82 -13.82
N ALA A 224 4.08 10.50 -12.53
CA ALA A 224 5.25 10.66 -11.66
C ALA A 224 5.61 9.36 -10.97
N THR A 225 6.88 8.95 -11.10
CA THR A 225 7.46 7.84 -10.35
C THR A 225 8.58 8.37 -9.46
N PHE A 226 8.47 8.14 -8.16
CA PHE A 226 9.46 8.51 -7.17
C PHE A 226 10.21 7.28 -6.67
N GLU A 227 11.53 7.33 -6.71
CA GLU A 227 12.37 6.31 -6.08
C GLU A 227 12.70 6.77 -4.64
N GLN A 228 12.25 5.99 -3.67
CA GLN A 228 12.47 6.26 -2.25
C GLN A 228 13.59 5.37 -1.72
N SER A 229 14.74 5.97 -1.47
CA SER A 229 15.85 5.33 -0.78
C SER A 229 15.66 5.34 0.74
N TYR A 230 16.50 4.62 1.47
CA TYR A 230 16.60 4.78 2.91
C TYR A 230 17.05 6.21 3.26
N PRO A 231 16.72 6.71 4.47
CA PRO A 231 17.23 8.01 4.93
C PRO A 231 18.76 8.02 4.96
N SER A 232 19.36 9.20 4.82
CA SER A 232 20.78 9.35 5.08
C SER A 232 21.12 8.99 6.54
N PRO A 233 22.35 8.53 6.85
CA PRO A 233 22.73 8.17 8.22
C PRO A 233 22.40 9.26 9.25
N LYS A 234 22.69 10.53 8.93
CA LYS A 234 22.34 11.69 9.77
C LYS A 234 20.82 11.82 10.03
N THR A 235 20.02 11.55 9.01
CA THR A 235 18.55 11.61 9.15
C THR A 235 18.03 10.41 9.95
N GLU A 236 18.60 9.25 9.74
CA GLU A 236 18.21 8.02 10.43
C GLU A 236 18.60 8.08 11.91
N GLU A 237 19.79 8.60 12.23
CA GLU A 237 20.20 8.89 13.60
C GLU A 237 19.19 9.83 14.30
N LYS A 238 18.76 10.88 13.60
CA LYS A 238 17.72 11.78 14.11
C LYS A 238 16.39 11.04 14.39
N ILE A 239 15.98 10.12 13.51
CA ILE A 239 14.77 9.31 13.71
C ILE A 239 14.90 8.45 14.97
N LEU A 240 16.04 7.79 15.16
CA LEU A 240 16.25 6.90 16.29
C LEU A 240 16.38 7.67 17.62
N THR A 241 17.07 8.82 17.63
CA THR A 241 17.25 9.64 18.84
C THR A 241 15.98 10.32 19.32
N LEU A 242 14.94 10.43 18.48
CA LEU A 242 13.60 10.84 18.92
C LEU A 242 12.87 9.74 19.71
N LEU A 243 13.35 8.49 19.62
CA LEU A 243 12.73 7.33 20.26
C LEU A 243 13.59 6.73 21.38
N CYS A 244 14.86 7.15 21.50
CA CYS A 244 15.83 6.58 22.44
C CYS A 244 16.80 7.66 22.92
N ASP A 245 17.01 7.72 24.24
CA ASP A 245 17.93 8.67 24.85
C ASP A 245 19.41 8.29 24.69
N ASP A 246 19.70 7.00 24.43
CA ASP A 246 21.07 6.50 24.20
C ASP A 246 21.52 6.82 22.75
N LYS A 247 22.12 8.01 22.61
CA LYS A 247 22.55 8.51 21.30
C LYS A 247 23.67 7.70 20.67
N GLU A 248 24.58 7.16 21.51
CA GLU A 248 25.67 6.32 21.00
C GLU A 248 25.13 5.02 20.44
N PHE A 249 24.21 4.37 21.14
CA PHE A 249 23.54 3.19 20.64
C PHE A 249 22.83 3.47 19.32
N CYS A 250 22.09 4.58 19.22
CA CYS A 250 21.43 5.00 17.98
C CYS A 250 22.42 5.17 16.83
N LYS A 251 23.55 5.82 17.07
CA LYS A 251 24.60 6.03 16.06
C LYS A 251 25.17 4.70 15.58
N ARG A 252 25.54 3.80 16.50
CA ARG A 252 26.08 2.47 16.15
C ARG A 252 25.10 1.63 15.34
N LEU A 253 23.82 1.68 15.69
CA LEU A 253 22.77 1.02 14.90
C LEU A 253 22.68 1.56 13.48
N VAL A 254 22.82 2.88 13.30
CA VAL A 254 22.81 3.51 11.99
C VAL A 254 24.03 3.12 11.17
N ASP A 255 25.23 3.18 11.76
CA ASP A 255 26.48 2.79 11.12
C ASP A 255 26.44 1.32 10.69
N TRP A 256 26.00 0.45 11.60
CA TRP A 256 25.78 -0.97 11.32
C TRP A 256 24.77 -1.21 10.16
N GLY A 257 23.62 -0.56 10.19
CA GLY A 257 22.62 -0.67 9.16
C GLY A 257 23.09 -0.14 7.80
N ASP A 258 23.90 0.94 7.78
CA ASP A 258 24.46 1.52 6.57
C ASP A 258 25.50 0.58 5.92
N ILE A 259 26.36 -0.05 6.70
CA ILE A 259 27.32 -1.06 6.22
C ILE A 259 26.58 -2.23 5.58
N ILE A 260 25.57 -2.79 6.25
CA ILE A 260 24.78 -3.92 5.72
C ILE A 260 24.10 -3.52 4.39
N ARG A 261 23.54 -2.32 4.31
CA ARG A 261 22.89 -1.83 3.08
C ARG A 261 23.87 -1.67 1.93
N LYS A 262 25.07 -1.15 2.21
CA LYS A 262 26.15 -1.07 1.19
C LYS A 262 26.51 -2.47 0.68
N THR A 263 26.76 -3.41 1.59
CA THR A 263 27.06 -4.81 1.24
C THR A 263 25.93 -5.47 0.45
N PHE A 264 24.66 -5.15 0.79
CA PHE A 264 23.49 -5.61 0.03
C PHE A 264 23.47 -5.05 -1.40
N TYR A 265 23.73 -3.76 -1.59
CA TYR A 265 23.78 -3.16 -2.93
C TYR A 265 24.95 -3.67 -3.77
N ASP A 266 26.05 -4.03 -3.12
CA ASP A 266 27.22 -4.65 -3.77
C ASP A 266 27.03 -6.16 -4.05
N GLY A 267 25.89 -6.73 -3.63
CA GLY A 267 25.54 -8.14 -3.84
C GLY A 267 26.22 -9.10 -2.87
N GLY A 268 26.82 -8.61 -1.78
CA GLY A 268 27.52 -9.43 -0.79
C GLY A 268 26.59 -10.10 0.24
N VAL A 269 25.36 -9.63 0.37
CA VAL A 269 24.31 -10.23 1.21
C VAL A 269 22.95 -10.10 0.52
N GLU A 270 22.03 -11.03 0.81
CA GLU A 270 20.69 -11.03 0.24
C GLU A 270 19.67 -10.28 1.09
N GLU A 271 19.95 -10.11 2.38
CA GLU A 271 19.07 -9.48 3.35
C GLU A 271 19.54 -8.06 3.71
N VAL A 272 18.58 -7.23 4.14
CA VAL A 272 18.83 -5.81 4.46
C VAL A 272 18.25 -5.42 5.83
N ILE A 273 18.96 -4.55 6.53
CA ILE A 273 18.44 -3.90 7.74
C ILE A 273 17.76 -2.57 7.34
N SER A 274 16.43 -2.56 7.36
CA SER A 274 15.63 -1.39 7.03
C SER A 274 15.57 -0.39 8.20
N THR A 275 15.25 0.88 7.92
CA THR A 275 14.96 1.89 8.96
C THR A 275 13.88 1.41 9.93
N ARG A 276 12.84 0.73 9.42
CA ARG A 276 11.81 0.11 10.27
C ARG A 276 12.42 -0.90 11.25
N ARG A 277 13.40 -1.69 10.82
CA ARG A 277 14.08 -2.65 11.68
C ARG A 277 14.87 -1.95 12.77
N LEU A 278 15.60 -0.90 12.45
CA LEU A 278 16.32 -0.09 13.45
C LEU A 278 15.36 0.52 14.48
N VAL A 279 14.23 1.05 14.05
CA VAL A 279 13.17 1.53 14.96
C VAL A 279 12.64 0.40 15.86
N HIS A 280 12.48 -0.81 15.34
CA HIS A 280 12.05 -1.96 16.14
C HIS A 280 13.12 -2.35 17.17
N ILE A 281 14.41 -2.31 16.85
CA ILE A 281 15.50 -2.57 17.79
C ILE A 281 15.48 -1.56 18.94
N VAL A 282 15.33 -0.27 18.62
CA VAL A 282 15.23 0.78 19.63
C VAL A 282 14.02 0.57 20.55
N LYS A 283 12.86 0.22 19.98
CA LYS A 283 11.67 -0.14 20.77
C LYS A 283 11.90 -1.38 21.63
N ALA A 284 12.54 -2.41 21.09
CA ALA A 284 12.91 -3.60 21.84
C ALA A 284 13.84 -3.25 23.02
N TYR A 285 14.84 -2.40 22.79
CA TYR A 285 15.73 -1.90 23.84
C TYR A 285 14.95 -1.15 24.94
N SER A 286 13.92 -0.39 24.59
CA SER A 286 13.10 0.28 25.60
C SER A 286 12.36 -0.69 26.51
N ILE A 287 12.04 -1.91 26.02
CA ILE A 287 11.35 -2.97 26.77
C ILE A 287 12.32 -3.78 27.62
N TRP A 288 13.39 -4.31 27.02
CA TRP A 288 14.28 -5.26 27.68
C TRP A 288 15.49 -4.62 28.36
N LYS A 289 15.80 -3.35 28.06
CA LYS A 289 16.98 -2.63 28.59
C LYS A 289 18.32 -3.35 28.38
N ASN A 290 18.38 -4.21 27.39
CA ASN A 290 19.54 -4.95 26.95
C ASN A 290 19.73 -4.79 25.45
N LYS A 291 20.86 -4.24 25.01
CA LYS A 291 21.16 -3.89 23.62
C LYS A 291 21.32 -5.13 22.75
N GLU A 292 22.15 -6.08 23.21
CA GLU A 292 22.41 -7.33 22.50
C GLU A 292 21.12 -8.11 22.25
N LYS A 293 20.33 -8.31 23.32
CA LYS A 293 19.04 -8.97 23.22
C LYS A 293 18.08 -8.23 22.27
N ALA A 294 18.06 -6.91 22.28
CA ALA A 294 17.20 -6.13 21.40
C ALA A 294 17.57 -6.29 19.93
N ILE A 295 18.85 -6.39 19.62
CA ILE A 295 19.34 -6.66 18.26
C ILE A 295 19.03 -8.10 17.89
N GLU A 296 19.42 -9.07 18.73
CA GLU A 296 19.24 -10.49 18.49
C GLU A 296 17.79 -10.83 18.11
N ILE A 297 16.80 -10.44 18.95
CA ILE A 297 15.38 -10.75 18.68
C ILE A 297 14.87 -10.11 17.41
N CYS A 298 15.44 -9.00 16.98
CA CYS A 298 15.05 -8.33 15.74
C CYS A 298 15.71 -8.93 14.50
N VAL A 299 16.80 -9.68 14.63
CA VAL A 299 17.48 -10.38 13.52
C VAL A 299 17.17 -11.87 13.47
N ASN A 300 16.50 -12.45 14.47
CA ASN A 300 16.14 -13.87 14.55
C ASN A 300 15.27 -14.38 13.39
N ARG A 301 14.71 -13.49 12.56
CA ARG A 301 13.94 -13.90 11.38
C ARG A 301 14.81 -14.30 10.19
N PHE A 302 16.09 -13.94 10.22
CA PHE A 302 17.03 -14.30 9.18
C PHE A 302 17.50 -15.74 9.38
N ASP A 303 18.07 -16.34 8.36
CA ASP A 303 18.77 -17.62 8.50
C ASP A 303 19.96 -17.50 9.48
N ASP A 304 20.41 -18.64 9.99
CA ASP A 304 21.43 -18.67 11.04
C ASP A 304 22.77 -18.04 10.60
N GLU A 305 23.17 -18.20 9.34
CA GLU A 305 24.40 -17.64 8.79
C GLU A 305 24.32 -16.12 8.69
N THR A 306 23.25 -15.60 8.07
CA THR A 306 22.99 -14.15 7.96
C THR A 306 22.84 -13.51 9.33
N LYS A 307 22.10 -14.16 10.24
CA LYS A 307 21.94 -13.69 11.63
C LYS A 307 23.30 -13.55 12.31
N GLN A 308 24.14 -14.59 12.27
CA GLN A 308 25.44 -14.57 12.92
C GLN A 308 26.36 -13.50 12.31
N ALA A 309 26.39 -13.39 10.97
CA ALA A 309 27.18 -12.37 10.29
C ALA A 309 26.76 -10.94 10.69
N PHE A 310 25.45 -10.70 10.88
CA PHE A 310 24.95 -9.40 11.31
C PHE A 310 25.30 -9.09 12.78
N LEU A 311 25.25 -10.08 13.67
CA LEU A 311 25.66 -9.91 15.06
C LEU A 311 27.17 -9.65 15.18
N ASP A 312 28.00 -10.45 14.51
CA ASP A 312 29.47 -10.29 14.48
C ASP A 312 29.87 -8.90 13.91
N LEU A 313 29.13 -8.41 12.91
CA LEU A 313 29.37 -7.08 12.38
C LEU A 313 29.00 -5.99 13.40
N TYR A 314 27.91 -6.17 14.15
CA TYR A 314 27.52 -5.21 15.19
C TYR A 314 28.60 -5.13 16.28
N ASP A 315 29.12 -6.26 16.73
CA ASP A 315 30.19 -6.32 17.74
C ASP A 315 31.46 -5.60 17.29
N LYS A 316 31.81 -5.69 16.00
CA LYS A 316 32.94 -4.94 15.43
C LYS A 316 32.68 -3.44 15.42
N VAL A 317 31.48 -3.00 14.98
CA VAL A 317 31.10 -1.58 14.99
C VAL A 317 31.07 -1.02 16.42
N ASP A 318 30.69 -1.83 17.40
CA ASP A 318 30.70 -1.46 18.82
C ASP A 318 32.13 -1.36 19.39
N ALA A 319 33.04 -2.24 18.96
CA ALA A 319 34.44 -2.26 19.38
C ALA A 319 35.28 -1.12 18.78
N ASP A 320 35.10 -0.79 17.52
CA ASP A 320 35.89 0.24 16.82
C ASP A 320 35.76 1.66 17.44
N VAL A 321 34.64 1.95 18.10
CA VAL A 321 34.48 3.23 18.84
C VAL A 321 35.30 3.24 20.14
N ASN A 322 35.62 2.08 20.71
CA ASN A 322 36.45 2.00 21.92
C ASN A 322 37.96 2.16 21.61
N PHE A 323 38.40 2.01 20.37
CA PHE A 323 39.79 2.19 19.93
C PHE A 323 40.09 3.55 19.30
N GLY A 324 39.05 4.38 19.04
CA GLY A 324 39.19 5.70 18.40
C GLY A 324 39.68 6.85 19.29
N GLY A 325 40.24 6.57 20.45
CA GLY A 325 40.66 7.53 21.48
C GLY A 325 42.15 7.81 21.63
N GLU A 326 43.08 7.17 20.92
CA GLU A 326 44.49 7.52 20.94
C GLU A 326 45.14 7.28 19.57
N THR A 327 45.38 8.37 18.83
CA THR A 327 46.39 8.37 17.79
C THR A 327 47.74 8.41 18.48
N PRO A 328 48.61 7.40 18.36
CA PRO A 328 50.02 7.55 18.77
C PRO A 328 50.65 8.53 17.79
N ASN A 329 51.05 9.68 18.30
CA ASN A 329 52.04 10.54 17.62
C ASN A 329 53.36 9.78 17.60
N GLU A 330 53.62 8.97 16.57
CA GLU A 330 55.01 8.61 16.25
C GLU A 330 55.65 9.72 15.46
N PRO A 331 56.83 10.22 15.90
CA PRO A 331 57.59 11.17 15.15
C PRO A 331 58.16 10.50 13.91
N VAL A 332 57.89 11.09 12.74
CA VAL A 332 58.50 10.71 11.46
C VAL A 332 60.00 11.00 11.57
N GLU A 333 60.84 9.96 11.70
CA GLU A 333 62.28 10.04 11.47
C GLU A 333 62.54 10.37 9.99
N GLU A 334 63.13 11.54 9.76
CA GLU A 334 63.69 11.94 8.46
C GLU A 334 64.79 10.98 8.04
N LEU A 335 64.54 10.10 7.09
CA LEU A 335 65.55 9.34 6.39
C LEU A 335 66.41 10.31 5.53
N GLN A 336 67.61 10.62 6.00
CA GLN A 336 68.63 11.29 5.21
C GLN A 336 69.06 10.41 4.02
N VAL A 337 68.86 10.92 2.80
CA VAL A 337 69.38 10.30 1.58
C VAL A 337 70.85 10.76 1.41
N PRO A 338 71.81 9.80 1.28
CA PRO A 338 73.18 10.19 0.98
C PRO A 338 73.33 10.61 -0.46
N SER A 339 73.94 11.78 -0.67
CA SER A 339 74.37 12.30 -1.94
C SER A 339 75.59 11.52 -2.48
N VAL A 340 75.48 10.95 -3.70
CA VAL A 340 76.61 10.74 -4.63
C VAL A 340 76.15 11.19 -6.01
#